data_0fb0ff2a838a50cb6953d4fbbe23abce
#
_entry.id   0fb0ff2a838a50cb6953d4fbbe23abce
#
_cell.length_a   1.000
_cell.length_b   1.000
_cell.length_c   1.000
_cell.angle_alpha   90.00
_cell.angle_beta   90.00
_cell.angle_gamma   90.00
#
_symmetry.space_group_name_H-M   'P 1'
#
loop_
_entity.id
_entity.type
_entity.pdbx_description
1 polymer ?
#
loop_
_entity_poly.entity_id
_entity_poly.type
_entity_poly.pdbx_seq_one_letter_code
_entity_poly.pdbx_strand_id
1 'polypeptide(L)'
;NAATCRALEGGYMSTKDVTYIRNSSFYLTDAVATEPFINDARFHNNLYLATNYAMAHGLNVQNNAKDCGLMPYQYEYDKSSKIYSLTIDLEKIGKDENFGAEADNAEKCERVIALIDAVENLSLVVKGNLDNAEPIFVVGGLSPRKTHIFENAVSVSGKRLIIEPIKEKLAQGYSCALMRNGELSNEDEIVRE
;
A
#
# COMPACT_ATOMS: atom_id res chain seq x y z
N ASN A 1 -18.20 12.11 -12.36
CA ASN A 1 -18.64 13.24 -11.54
C ASN A 1 -18.50 12.85 -10.06
N ALA A 2 -18.27 13.81 -9.17
CA ALA A 2 -17.98 13.58 -7.76
C ALA A 2 -19.09 12.79 -7.01
N ALA A 3 -20.34 12.98 -7.39
CA ALA A 3 -21.47 12.29 -6.75
C ALA A 3 -21.55 10.78 -7.07
N THR A 4 -20.92 10.31 -8.17
CA THR A 4 -21.14 8.94 -8.66
C THR A 4 -19.86 8.14 -8.87
N CYS A 5 -18.69 8.77 -8.84
CA CYS A 5 -17.40 8.11 -9.13
C CYS A 5 -16.51 8.06 -7.90
N ARG A 6 -16.46 6.91 -7.22
CA ARG A 6 -15.59 6.71 -6.04
C ARG A 6 -14.09 6.72 -6.40
N ALA A 7 -13.72 6.31 -7.62
CA ALA A 7 -12.33 6.37 -8.09
C ALA A 7 -11.74 7.78 -8.11
N LEU A 8 -12.59 8.81 -8.06
CA LEU A 8 -12.18 10.21 -7.93
C LEU A 8 -11.28 10.46 -6.72
N GLU A 9 -11.42 9.69 -5.65
CA GLU A 9 -10.64 9.87 -4.42
C GLU A 9 -9.14 9.63 -4.63
N GLY A 10 -8.76 8.83 -5.62
CA GLY A 10 -7.37 8.66 -6.03
C GLY A 10 -6.77 9.83 -6.81
N GLY A 11 -7.58 10.83 -7.14
CA GLY A 11 -7.18 11.95 -7.97
C GLY A 11 -7.21 11.64 -9.47
N TYR A 12 -7.06 12.67 -10.29
CA TYR A 12 -6.97 12.52 -11.75
C TYR A 12 -6.23 13.69 -12.41
N MET A 13 -5.75 13.44 -13.60
CA MET A 13 -5.25 14.48 -14.52
C MET A 13 -5.82 14.22 -15.92
N SER A 14 -6.31 15.27 -16.54
CA SER A 14 -6.74 15.28 -17.95
C SER A 14 -6.09 16.43 -18.68
N THR A 15 -5.50 16.17 -19.85
CA THR A 15 -4.75 17.14 -20.65
C THR A 15 -5.26 17.25 -22.09
N LYS A 16 -6.47 16.71 -22.39
CA LYS A 16 -6.94 16.59 -23.78
C LYS A 16 -7.22 17.94 -24.41
N ASP A 17 -8.02 18.79 -23.77
CA ASP A 17 -8.40 20.13 -24.30
C ASP A 17 -8.01 21.22 -23.30
N VAL A 18 -8.47 21.08 -22.07
CA VAL A 18 -8.11 21.90 -20.92
C VAL A 18 -7.48 20.99 -19.88
N THR A 19 -6.42 21.46 -19.26
CA THR A 19 -5.77 20.70 -18.20
C THR A 19 -6.58 20.79 -16.90
N TYR A 20 -7.10 19.66 -16.46
CA TYR A 20 -7.76 19.50 -15.18
C TYR A 20 -6.90 18.61 -14.30
N ILE A 21 -6.64 19.05 -13.08
CA ILE A 21 -5.89 18.29 -12.08
C ILE A 21 -6.72 18.26 -10.80
N ARG A 22 -6.90 17.08 -10.25
CA ARG A 22 -7.44 16.86 -8.90
C ARG A 22 -6.47 15.98 -8.12
N ASN A 23 -5.96 16.49 -7.02
CA ASN A 23 -5.13 15.70 -6.13
C ASN A 23 -5.95 14.64 -5.40
N SER A 24 -5.30 13.55 -5.01
CA SER A 24 -5.90 12.52 -4.15
C SER A 24 -6.48 13.10 -2.87
N SER A 25 -7.54 12.50 -2.37
CA SER A 25 -8.12 12.79 -1.06
C SER A 25 -7.43 12.03 0.08
N PHE A 26 -6.51 11.13 -0.23
CA PHE A 26 -5.73 10.37 0.75
C PHE A 26 -4.26 10.32 0.34
N TYR A 27 -3.40 10.18 1.31
CA TYR A 27 -1.95 10.18 1.15
C TYR A 27 -1.36 9.03 1.95
N LEU A 28 -0.43 8.32 1.33
CA LEU A 28 0.35 7.25 1.95
C LEU A 28 1.81 7.68 2.00
N THR A 29 2.48 7.36 3.11
CA THR A 29 3.94 7.44 3.18
C THR A 29 4.57 6.21 2.52
N ASP A 30 5.87 6.23 2.34
CA ASP A 30 6.62 5.04 1.97
C ASP A 30 6.46 3.95 3.02
N ALA A 31 6.37 2.71 2.58
CA ALA A 31 6.34 1.54 3.45
C ALA A 31 7.77 1.12 3.80
N VAL A 32 8.25 1.53 4.98
CA VAL A 32 9.62 1.29 5.44
C VAL A 32 9.69 -0.04 6.19
N ALA A 33 10.61 -0.92 5.78
CA ALA A 33 10.83 -2.20 6.43
C ALA A 33 11.35 -2.01 7.87
N THR A 34 10.88 -2.85 8.79
CA THR A 34 11.29 -2.84 10.20
C THR A 34 12.59 -3.61 10.46
N GLU A 35 13.02 -4.40 9.48
CA GLU A 35 14.21 -5.23 9.51
C GLU A 35 15.14 -4.90 8.33
N PRO A 36 16.45 -5.15 8.46
CA PRO A 36 17.37 -4.99 7.34
C PRO A 36 16.97 -5.87 6.16
N PHE A 37 17.07 -5.32 4.96
CA PHE A 37 16.79 -6.07 3.73
C PHE A 37 17.77 -7.25 3.59
N ILE A 38 17.21 -8.45 3.47
CA ILE A 38 17.96 -9.66 3.12
C ILE A 38 17.58 -9.99 1.67
N ASN A 39 18.50 -9.76 0.76
CA ASN A 39 18.28 -10.00 -0.66
C ASN A 39 18.13 -11.50 -0.95
N ASP A 40 16.92 -11.95 -1.25
CA ASP A 40 16.64 -13.25 -1.87
C ASP A 40 16.35 -13.02 -3.36
N ALA A 41 17.41 -13.00 -4.16
CA ALA A 41 17.31 -12.80 -5.60
C ALA A 41 17.12 -14.13 -6.31
N ARG A 42 16.05 -14.24 -7.09
CA ARG A 42 15.79 -15.41 -7.94
C ARG A 42 15.95 -15.04 -9.39
N PHE A 43 16.77 -15.83 -10.09
CA PHE A 43 16.95 -15.71 -11.51
C PHE A 43 15.96 -16.61 -12.23
N HIS A 44 15.16 -16.03 -13.11
CA HIS A 44 14.19 -16.75 -13.93
C HIS A 44 14.54 -16.62 -15.40
N ASN A 45 14.35 -17.69 -16.15
CA ASN A 45 14.37 -17.66 -17.60
C ASN A 45 13.33 -18.65 -18.13
N ASN A 46 12.91 -18.44 -19.38
CA ASN A 46 12.01 -19.31 -20.09
C ASN A 46 12.76 -20.18 -21.14
N LEU A 47 13.98 -20.61 -20.80
CA LEU A 47 14.88 -21.33 -21.70
C LEU A 47 14.21 -22.56 -22.35
N TYR A 48 13.42 -23.31 -21.59
CA TYR A 48 12.71 -24.49 -22.11
C TYR A 48 11.74 -24.14 -23.24
N LEU A 49 10.92 -23.11 -23.05
CA LEU A 49 9.96 -22.65 -24.07
C LEU A 49 10.69 -22.07 -25.28
N ALA A 50 11.71 -21.26 -25.06
CA ALA A 50 12.54 -20.68 -26.12
C ALA A 50 13.26 -21.77 -26.93
N THR A 51 13.75 -22.83 -26.32
CA THR A 51 14.40 -23.96 -26.98
C THR A 51 13.40 -24.74 -27.83
N ASN A 52 12.21 -25.03 -27.31
CA ASN A 52 11.17 -25.73 -28.07
C ASN A 52 10.71 -24.93 -29.30
N TYR A 53 10.54 -23.61 -29.12
CA TYR A 53 10.22 -22.71 -30.23
C TYR A 53 11.33 -22.72 -31.28
N ALA A 54 12.58 -22.60 -30.88
CA ALA A 54 13.73 -22.61 -31.77
C ALA A 54 13.82 -23.92 -32.57
N MET A 55 13.64 -25.07 -31.91
CA MET A 55 13.63 -26.37 -32.56
C MET A 55 12.53 -26.48 -33.62
N ALA A 56 11.32 -26.01 -33.28
CA ALA A 56 10.18 -26.03 -34.21
C ALA A 56 10.38 -25.15 -35.47
N HIS A 57 11.21 -24.11 -35.37
CA HIS A 57 11.46 -23.14 -36.44
C HIS A 57 12.87 -23.25 -37.07
N GLY A 58 13.65 -24.25 -36.68
CA GLY A 58 15.02 -24.42 -37.19
C GLY A 58 16.00 -23.34 -36.78
N LEU A 59 15.75 -22.68 -35.63
CA LEU A 59 16.56 -21.61 -35.10
C LEU A 59 17.53 -22.12 -34.02
N ASN A 60 18.62 -21.34 -33.78
CA ASN A 60 19.52 -21.58 -32.67
C ASN A 60 19.25 -20.56 -31.55
N VAL A 61 18.88 -21.05 -30.37
CA VAL A 61 18.52 -20.18 -29.22
C VAL A 61 19.64 -19.23 -28.87
N GLN A 62 20.90 -19.64 -28.90
CA GLN A 62 22.03 -18.80 -28.51
C GLN A 62 22.23 -17.61 -29.46
N ASN A 63 22.02 -17.84 -30.74
CA ASN A 63 22.21 -16.83 -31.80
C ASN A 63 20.95 -15.97 -32.00
N ASN A 64 19.78 -16.51 -31.68
CA ASN A 64 18.47 -15.89 -31.95
C ASN A 64 17.63 -15.78 -30.64
N ALA A 65 18.27 -15.47 -29.53
CA ALA A 65 17.62 -15.44 -28.21
C ALA A 65 16.37 -14.55 -28.17
N LYS A 66 16.45 -13.36 -28.77
CA LYS A 66 15.34 -12.40 -28.85
C LYS A 66 14.17 -12.94 -29.70
N ASP A 67 14.48 -13.54 -30.86
CA ASP A 67 13.45 -14.07 -31.79
C ASP A 67 12.77 -15.30 -31.21
N CYS A 68 13.49 -16.07 -30.39
CA CYS A 68 12.95 -17.22 -29.65
C CYS A 68 12.21 -16.79 -28.38
N GLY A 69 12.12 -15.50 -28.07
CA GLY A 69 11.45 -14.98 -26.90
C GLY A 69 12.15 -15.31 -25.58
N LEU A 70 13.47 -15.57 -25.59
CA LEU A 70 14.23 -15.81 -24.38
C LEU A 70 14.36 -14.50 -23.60
N MET A 71 13.70 -14.44 -22.43
CA MET A 71 13.69 -13.27 -21.54
C MET A 71 14.18 -13.66 -20.14
N PRO A 72 15.50 -13.59 -19.89
CA PRO A 72 16.01 -13.74 -18.53
C PRO A 72 15.64 -12.49 -17.71
N TYR A 73 15.17 -12.70 -16.47
CA TYR A 73 14.93 -11.62 -15.51
C TYR A 73 15.28 -12.05 -14.10
N GLN A 74 15.69 -11.08 -13.31
CA GLN A 74 15.95 -11.26 -11.90
C GLN A 74 14.73 -10.80 -11.12
N TYR A 75 14.36 -11.55 -10.11
CA TYR A 75 13.28 -11.25 -9.19
C TYR A 75 13.85 -11.17 -7.77
N GLU A 76 13.66 -10.01 -7.15
CA GLU A 76 14.02 -9.80 -5.75
C GLU A 76 12.76 -9.99 -4.91
N TYR A 77 12.92 -10.68 -3.79
CA TYR A 77 11.84 -10.98 -2.85
C TYR A 77 12.24 -10.53 -1.45
N ASP A 78 11.39 -9.73 -0.83
CA ASP A 78 11.52 -9.33 0.57
C ASP A 78 10.20 -9.61 1.30
N LYS A 79 10.27 -10.41 2.36
CA LYS A 79 9.17 -10.67 3.27
C LYS A 79 9.52 -10.11 4.63
N SER A 80 9.16 -8.86 4.86
CA SER A 80 9.37 -8.16 6.12
C SER A 80 8.14 -7.35 6.52
N SER A 81 7.97 -7.14 7.81
CA SER A 81 6.96 -6.19 8.31
C SER A 81 7.36 -4.78 7.91
N LYS A 82 6.38 -3.96 7.54
CA LYS A 82 6.59 -2.59 7.07
C LYS A 82 5.74 -1.61 7.85
N ILE A 83 6.26 -0.40 8.03
CA ILE A 83 5.56 0.70 8.67
C ILE A 83 5.23 1.73 7.60
N TYR A 84 3.99 2.17 7.55
CA TYR A 84 3.54 3.27 6.72
C TYR A 84 2.44 4.06 7.43
N SER A 85 2.14 5.24 6.95
CA SER A 85 1.09 6.11 7.47
C SER A 85 0.08 6.45 6.37
N LEU A 86 -1.20 6.43 6.71
CA LEU A 86 -2.31 6.86 5.87
C LEU A 86 -2.93 8.12 6.47
N THR A 87 -3.12 9.14 5.64
CA THR A 87 -3.88 10.35 5.98
C THR A 87 -4.99 10.55 4.97
N ILE A 88 -6.22 10.71 5.45
CA ILE A 88 -7.40 10.99 4.62
C ILE A 88 -7.83 12.44 4.87
N ASP A 89 -7.84 13.26 3.82
CA ASP A 89 -8.35 14.64 3.87
C ASP A 89 -9.86 14.64 3.70
N LEU A 90 -10.58 14.65 4.84
CA LEU A 90 -12.04 14.57 4.86
C LEU A 90 -12.73 15.76 4.15
N GLU A 91 -12.06 16.92 4.03
CA GLU A 91 -12.62 18.06 3.32
C GLU A 91 -12.63 17.87 1.80
N LYS A 92 -11.75 17.02 1.27
CA LYS A 92 -11.67 16.68 -0.16
C LYS A 92 -12.54 15.51 -0.55
N ILE A 93 -12.95 14.67 0.40
CA ILE A 93 -13.78 13.49 0.10
C ILE A 93 -15.07 13.92 -0.59
N GLY A 94 -15.35 13.29 -1.73
CA GLY A 94 -16.56 13.52 -2.50
C GLY A 94 -16.66 14.88 -3.16
N LYS A 95 -15.59 15.67 -3.25
CA LYS A 95 -15.60 16.99 -3.89
C LYS A 95 -14.76 17.00 -5.15
N ASP A 96 -15.25 17.71 -6.14
CA ASP A 96 -14.53 18.02 -7.37
C ASP A 96 -14.66 19.50 -7.69
N GLU A 97 -13.63 20.26 -7.38
CA GLU A 97 -13.60 21.71 -7.56
C GLU A 97 -13.58 22.09 -9.04
N ASN A 98 -12.98 21.26 -9.92
CA ASN A 98 -12.90 21.54 -11.36
C ASN A 98 -14.28 21.60 -12.02
N PHE A 99 -15.24 20.85 -11.49
CA PHE A 99 -16.60 20.77 -12.04
C PHE A 99 -17.67 21.25 -11.06
N GLY A 100 -17.29 21.78 -9.91
CA GLY A 100 -18.22 22.25 -8.88
C GLY A 100 -19.17 21.16 -8.38
N ALA A 101 -18.72 19.89 -8.41
CA ALA A 101 -19.54 18.74 -8.06
C ALA A 101 -19.17 18.22 -6.67
N GLU A 102 -20.20 17.87 -5.90
CA GLU A 102 -20.04 17.36 -4.53
C GLU A 102 -21.01 16.20 -4.27
N ALA A 103 -20.54 15.16 -3.60
CA ALA A 103 -21.34 14.06 -3.10
C ALA A 103 -22.07 14.48 -1.81
N ASP A 104 -23.18 13.83 -1.50
CA ASP A 104 -23.84 14.01 -0.20
C ASP A 104 -23.02 13.41 0.95
N ASN A 105 -23.41 13.73 2.17
CA ASN A 105 -22.66 13.32 3.37
C ASN A 105 -22.70 11.80 3.57
N ALA A 106 -23.76 11.10 3.16
CA ALA A 106 -23.85 9.66 3.26
C ALA A 106 -22.81 8.99 2.34
N GLU A 107 -22.76 9.40 1.07
CA GLU A 107 -21.75 8.89 0.13
C GLU A 107 -20.32 9.23 0.54
N LYS A 108 -20.07 10.43 1.12
CA LYS A 108 -18.75 10.76 1.66
C LYS A 108 -18.34 9.82 2.79
N CYS A 109 -19.26 9.52 3.72
CA CYS A 109 -19.01 8.57 4.79
C CYS A 109 -18.69 7.19 4.24
N GLU A 110 -19.48 6.68 3.30
CA GLU A 110 -19.24 5.40 2.63
C GLU A 110 -17.87 5.34 1.94
N ARG A 111 -17.38 6.43 1.36
CA ARG A 111 -16.04 6.50 0.73
C ARG A 111 -14.92 6.38 1.76
N VAL A 112 -15.06 7.04 2.91
CA VAL A 112 -14.08 6.93 3.99
C VAL A 112 -14.05 5.51 4.55
N ILE A 113 -15.23 4.91 4.77
CA ILE A 113 -15.35 3.51 5.21
C ILE A 113 -14.67 2.58 4.21
N ALA A 114 -14.94 2.75 2.91
CA ALA A 114 -14.34 1.93 1.87
C ALA A 114 -12.80 2.08 1.79
N LEU A 115 -12.26 3.26 2.05
CA LEU A 115 -10.80 3.46 2.13
C LEU A 115 -10.19 2.75 3.34
N ILE A 116 -10.83 2.81 4.49
CA ILE A 116 -10.37 2.11 5.70
C ILE A 116 -10.46 0.59 5.51
N ASP A 117 -11.58 0.09 4.98
CA ASP A 117 -11.79 -1.32 4.68
C ASP A 117 -10.74 -1.86 3.67
N ALA A 118 -10.40 -1.06 2.66
CA ALA A 118 -9.35 -1.42 1.70
C ALA A 118 -7.96 -1.56 2.35
N VAL A 119 -7.66 -0.77 3.38
CA VAL A 119 -6.40 -0.88 4.14
C VAL A 119 -6.43 -2.06 5.09
N GLU A 120 -7.55 -2.29 5.77
CA GLU A 120 -7.74 -3.41 6.69
C GLU A 120 -7.58 -4.76 5.97
N ASN A 121 -8.10 -4.86 4.75
CA ASN A 121 -8.07 -6.08 3.94
C ASN A 121 -7.07 -5.98 2.77
N LEU A 122 -5.99 -5.24 2.95
CA LEU A 122 -5.05 -4.98 1.85
C LEU A 122 -4.40 -6.27 1.37
N SER A 123 -4.67 -6.60 0.14
CA SER A 123 -4.03 -7.71 -0.56
C SER A 123 -3.66 -7.30 -1.99
N LEU A 124 -2.53 -7.78 -2.46
CA LEU A 124 -1.98 -7.45 -3.77
C LEU A 124 -1.65 -8.71 -4.54
N VAL A 125 -1.99 -8.73 -5.82
CA VAL A 125 -1.54 -9.78 -6.74
C VAL A 125 -0.26 -9.30 -7.42
N VAL A 126 0.86 -9.89 -7.04
CA VAL A 126 2.16 -9.58 -7.62
C VAL A 126 2.70 -10.79 -8.35
N LYS A 127 2.86 -10.69 -9.66
CA LYS A 127 3.39 -11.77 -10.54
C LYS A 127 2.72 -13.14 -10.30
N GLY A 128 1.41 -13.14 -10.09
CA GLY A 128 0.61 -14.35 -9.87
C GLY A 128 0.58 -14.88 -8.44
N ASN A 129 1.26 -14.24 -7.50
CA ASN A 129 1.15 -14.52 -6.07
C ASN A 129 0.21 -13.51 -5.43
N LEU A 130 -0.63 -13.98 -4.51
CA LEU A 130 -1.45 -13.13 -3.66
C LEU A 130 -0.69 -12.85 -2.37
N ASP A 131 -0.33 -11.60 -2.15
CA ASP A 131 0.34 -11.13 -0.95
C ASP A 131 -0.66 -10.39 -0.06
N ASN A 132 -0.76 -10.79 1.19
CA ASN A 132 -1.53 -10.09 2.21
C ASN A 132 -0.65 -9.02 2.87
N ALA A 133 -1.18 -7.81 2.97
CA ALA A 133 -0.55 -6.68 3.63
C ALA A 133 -1.47 -6.06 4.69
N GLU A 134 -2.29 -6.90 5.32
CA GLU A 134 -3.19 -6.51 6.40
C GLU A 134 -2.42 -5.94 7.60
N PRO A 135 -2.93 -4.92 8.29
CA PRO A 135 -2.25 -4.31 9.42
C PRO A 135 -2.15 -5.26 10.62
N ILE A 136 -0.96 -5.37 11.20
CA ILE A 136 -0.73 -6.09 12.47
C ILE A 136 -1.01 -5.17 13.66
N PHE A 137 -0.61 -3.90 13.54
CA PHE A 137 -0.83 -2.87 14.54
C PHE A 137 -1.26 -1.57 13.86
N VAL A 138 -2.23 -0.90 14.43
CA VAL A 138 -2.73 0.40 13.96
C VAL A 138 -2.87 1.35 15.12
N VAL A 139 -2.46 2.60 14.93
CA VAL A 139 -2.83 3.72 15.77
C VAL A 139 -3.46 4.80 14.90
N GLY A 140 -4.57 5.36 15.31
CA GLY A 140 -5.30 6.29 14.47
C GLY A 140 -6.37 7.10 15.20
N GLY A 141 -7.00 8.00 14.45
CA GLY A 141 -8.10 8.83 14.90
C GLY A 141 -8.27 10.10 14.08
N LEU A 142 -9.19 10.94 14.50
CA LEU A 142 -9.46 12.22 13.85
C LEU A 142 -8.43 13.27 14.31
N SER A 143 -7.86 13.99 13.36
CA SER A 143 -6.93 15.09 13.63
C SER A 143 -7.44 16.38 12.98
N PRO A 144 -7.29 17.54 13.64
CA PRO A 144 -7.55 18.83 13.03
C PRO A 144 -6.44 19.25 12.04
N ARG A 145 -5.36 18.47 11.93
CA ARG A 145 -4.21 18.75 11.08
C ARG A 145 -4.15 17.76 9.92
N LYS A 146 -3.89 18.28 8.72
CA LYS A 146 -3.73 17.49 7.49
C LYS A 146 -2.28 17.04 7.29
N THR A 147 -1.74 16.30 8.28
CA THR A 147 -0.36 15.80 8.27
C THR A 147 -0.32 14.36 8.74
N HIS A 148 0.76 13.62 8.42
CA HIS A 148 1.00 12.28 8.92
C HIS A 148 1.44 12.30 10.39
N ILE A 149 0.52 12.65 11.31
CA ILE A 149 0.82 12.86 12.75
C ILE A 149 1.24 11.59 13.47
N PHE A 150 1.04 10.41 12.88
CA PHE A 150 1.40 9.12 13.44
C PHE A 150 2.70 8.55 12.85
N GLU A 151 3.28 9.17 11.81
CA GLU A 151 4.45 8.67 11.09
C GLU A 151 5.61 8.32 12.02
N ASN A 152 5.88 9.16 13.03
CA ASN A 152 6.94 8.95 14.01
C ASN A 152 6.44 8.33 15.33
N ALA A 153 5.18 7.95 15.42
CA ALA A 153 4.62 7.37 16.64
C ALA A 153 4.80 5.85 16.69
N VAL A 154 4.94 5.21 15.53
CA VAL A 154 5.10 3.76 15.43
C VAL A 154 6.54 3.45 15.04
N SER A 155 7.23 2.68 15.86
CA SER A 155 8.55 2.15 15.56
C SER A 155 8.72 0.74 16.14
N VAL A 156 9.45 -0.11 15.42
CA VAL A 156 9.70 -1.50 15.79
C VAL A 156 11.20 -1.74 15.79
N SER A 157 11.70 -2.37 16.84
CA SER A 157 13.11 -2.77 16.96
C SER A 157 13.19 -4.24 17.38
N GLY A 158 13.79 -5.08 16.54
CA GLY A 158 13.93 -6.51 16.82
C GLY A 158 12.58 -7.20 17.11
N LYS A 159 11.56 -6.93 16.31
CA LYS A 159 10.17 -7.39 16.48
C LYS A 159 9.46 -6.86 17.74
N ARG A 160 10.05 -5.88 18.44
CA ARG A 160 9.43 -5.24 19.60
C ARG A 160 8.88 -3.88 19.21
N LEU A 161 7.59 -3.65 19.40
CA LEU A 161 6.95 -2.36 19.24
C LEU A 161 7.38 -1.42 20.38
N ILE A 162 7.78 -0.21 20.06
CA ILE A 162 8.11 0.83 21.05
C ILE A 162 6.82 1.49 21.49
N ILE A 163 6.49 1.36 22.78
CA ILE A 163 5.15 1.69 23.31
C ILE A 163 5.02 3.17 23.73
N GLU A 164 6.09 3.80 24.19
CA GLU A 164 6.06 5.13 24.80
C GLU A 164 5.44 6.21 23.87
N PRO A 165 5.83 6.33 22.59
CA PRO A 165 5.20 7.31 21.70
C PRO A 165 3.72 7.00 21.42
N ILE A 166 3.33 5.74 21.49
CA ILE A 166 1.93 5.30 21.31
C ILE A 166 1.10 5.72 22.52
N LYS A 167 1.60 5.54 23.75
CA LYS A 167 0.95 6.00 24.98
C LYS A 167 0.66 7.51 24.94
N GLU A 168 1.59 8.31 24.43
CA GLU A 168 1.37 9.73 24.25
C GLU A 168 0.21 10.04 23.30
N LYS A 169 0.05 9.24 22.23
CA LYS A 169 -1.07 9.38 21.30
C LYS A 169 -2.39 8.94 21.94
N LEU A 170 -2.40 7.86 22.70
CA LEU A 170 -3.58 7.41 23.45
C LEU A 170 -4.02 8.46 24.47
N ALA A 171 -3.08 9.08 25.20
CA ALA A 171 -3.36 10.17 26.11
C ALA A 171 -3.95 11.42 25.43
N GLN A 172 -3.72 11.60 24.14
CA GLN A 172 -4.33 12.64 23.30
C GLN A 172 -5.72 12.28 22.78
N GLY A 173 -6.26 11.10 23.12
CA GLY A 173 -7.58 10.63 22.72
C GLY A 173 -7.62 9.84 21.41
N TYR A 174 -6.47 9.43 20.87
CA TYR A 174 -6.39 8.50 19.75
C TYR A 174 -6.58 7.06 20.20
N SER A 175 -6.83 6.16 19.27
CA SER A 175 -7.06 4.74 19.55
C SER A 175 -6.03 3.86 18.82
N CYS A 176 -5.79 2.67 19.35
CA CYS A 176 -4.99 1.67 18.67
C CYS A 176 -5.69 0.32 18.63
N ALA A 177 -5.25 -0.53 17.70
CA ALA A 177 -5.67 -1.92 17.59
C ALA A 177 -4.47 -2.81 17.28
N LEU A 178 -4.47 -4.01 17.80
CA LEU A 178 -3.43 -5.02 17.62
C LEU A 178 -4.05 -6.35 17.17
N MET A 179 -3.52 -6.92 16.10
CA MET A 179 -3.76 -8.30 15.72
C MET A 179 -2.75 -9.19 16.46
N ARG A 180 -3.23 -10.09 17.32
CA ARG A 180 -2.39 -11.05 18.07
C ARG A 180 -2.08 -12.26 17.19
N ASN A 181 -0.94 -12.25 16.53
CA ASN A 181 -0.50 -13.29 15.61
C ASN A 181 0.93 -13.79 15.87
N GLY A 182 1.60 -13.29 16.93
CA GLY A 182 2.95 -13.65 17.31
C GLY A 182 4.06 -12.95 16.53
N GLU A 183 3.74 -12.02 15.64
CA GLU A 183 4.74 -11.25 14.88
C GLU A 183 5.47 -10.24 15.76
N LEU A 184 4.77 -9.64 16.74
CA LEU A 184 5.38 -8.73 17.70
C LEU A 184 5.73 -9.48 18.98
N SER A 185 6.97 -9.33 19.45
CA SER A 185 7.48 -10.04 20.63
C SER A 185 6.91 -9.56 21.96
N ASN A 186 6.23 -8.40 21.98
CA ASN A 186 5.68 -7.77 23.19
C ASN A 186 4.15 -7.55 23.12
N GLU A 187 3.41 -8.41 22.44
CA GLU A 187 1.95 -8.30 22.31
C GLU A 187 1.22 -8.21 23.66
N ASP A 188 1.64 -8.99 24.67
CA ASP A 188 1.02 -8.96 25.99
C ASP A 188 1.27 -7.65 26.77
N GLU A 189 2.38 -6.97 26.49
CA GLU A 189 2.68 -5.65 27.04
C GLU A 189 1.79 -4.59 26.38
N ILE A 190 1.63 -4.64 25.06
CA ILE A 190 0.78 -3.72 24.30
C ILE A 190 -0.68 -3.79 24.75
N VAL A 191 -1.18 -4.99 25.02
CA VAL A 191 -2.58 -5.19 25.43
C VAL A 191 -2.88 -4.68 26.85
N ARG A 192 -1.86 -4.58 27.70
CA ARG A 192 -2.03 -4.11 29.11
C ARG A 192 -2.09 -2.59 29.23
N GLU A 193 -1.70 -1.88 28.20
CA GLU A 193 -1.66 -0.42 28.16
C GLU A 193 -2.88 0.19 27.45
#